data_76faa36745575537ccc798b2de9b5d1a
#
_entry.id   76faa36745575537ccc798b2de9b5d1a
#
_cell.length_a   1.000
_cell.length_b   1.000
_cell.length_c   1.000
_cell.angle_alpha   90.00
_cell.angle_beta   90.00
_cell.angle_gamma   90.00
#
_symmetry.space_group_name_H-M   'P 1'
#
loop_
_entity.id
_entity.type
_entity.pdbx_description
1 polymer ?
#
loop_
_entity_poly.entity_id
_entity_poly.type
_entity_poly.pdbx_seq_one_letter_code
_entity_poly.pdbx_strand_id
1 'polypeptide(L)'
;MNTSIKALLSTRAGYGLTVLRAIVGIIFIAHGSQKLFGAFGGYGLEGTGQYMESIGLTPGYLMALLSGSAEFFGGVAVLIGLLARPAAAVLILLLAVAIFSVHISNGLFMSNNGYEFALALLGGSIAVLIEGAGKLSVDRVIAR
;
A
#
# COMPACT_ATOMS: atom_id res chain seq x y z
N MET A 1 4.53 27.97 -3.64
CA MET A 1 3.97 26.72 -3.08
C MET A 1 3.84 26.91 -1.56
N ASN A 2 2.69 26.52 -0.99
CA ASN A 2 2.42 26.65 0.44
C ASN A 2 3.43 25.84 1.26
N THR A 3 3.91 26.39 2.38
CA THR A 3 4.90 25.77 3.29
C THR A 3 4.47 24.37 3.75
N SER A 4 3.16 24.17 4.00
CA SER A 4 2.61 22.87 4.39
C SER A 4 2.71 21.83 3.28
N ILE A 5 2.46 22.22 2.03
CA ILE A 5 2.60 21.34 0.86
C ILE A 5 4.07 21.00 0.64
N LYS A 6 4.95 21.98 0.76
CA LYS A 6 6.39 21.75 0.63
C LYS A 6 6.92 20.78 1.68
N ALA A 7 6.48 20.91 2.92
CA ALA A 7 6.84 19.98 4.00
C ALA A 7 6.34 18.55 3.72
N LEU A 8 5.11 18.42 3.20
CA LEU A 8 4.52 17.12 2.85
C LEU A 8 5.30 16.40 1.75
N LEU A 9 5.78 17.15 0.73
CA LEU A 9 6.51 16.60 -0.40
C LEU A 9 8.03 16.49 -0.15
N SER A 10 8.54 17.06 0.94
CA SER A 10 9.97 17.02 1.23
C SER A 10 10.47 15.60 1.50
N THR A 11 11.71 15.31 1.09
CA THR A 11 12.36 14.03 1.36
C THR A 11 13.81 14.26 1.76
N ARG A 12 14.26 13.51 2.77
CA ARG A 12 15.66 13.48 3.25
C ARG A 12 16.38 12.21 2.78
N ALA A 13 15.63 11.23 2.32
CA ALA A 13 16.15 9.93 1.96
C ALA A 13 16.91 9.95 0.61
N GLY A 14 17.84 9.03 0.48
CA GLY A 14 18.64 8.80 -0.71
C GLY A 14 18.03 7.76 -1.68
N TYR A 15 18.90 7.12 -2.46
CA TYR A 15 18.51 6.10 -3.44
C TYR A 15 17.98 4.81 -2.80
N GLY A 16 18.43 4.44 -1.61
CA GLY A 16 17.95 3.23 -0.92
C GLY A 16 16.44 3.23 -0.75
N LEU A 17 15.87 4.36 -0.33
CA LEU A 17 14.42 4.46 -0.20
C LEU A 17 13.71 4.51 -1.55
N THR A 18 14.35 5.04 -2.59
CA THR A 18 13.82 4.96 -3.96
C THR A 18 13.63 3.51 -4.40
N VAL A 19 14.62 2.64 -4.16
CA VAL A 19 14.54 1.21 -4.47
C VAL A 19 13.45 0.53 -3.64
N LEU A 20 13.44 0.76 -2.32
CA LEU A 20 12.46 0.17 -1.42
C LEU A 20 11.03 0.50 -1.85
N ARG A 21 10.73 1.79 -2.06
CA ARG A 21 9.37 2.20 -2.44
C ARG A 21 8.96 1.72 -3.83
N ALA A 22 9.91 1.60 -4.77
CA ALA A 22 9.61 1.06 -6.09
C ALA A 22 9.16 -0.41 -5.99
N ILE A 23 9.85 -1.22 -5.21
CA ILE A 23 9.47 -2.62 -4.98
C ILE A 23 8.13 -2.71 -4.25
N VAL A 24 7.96 -1.96 -3.18
CA VAL A 24 6.72 -1.92 -2.40
C VAL A 24 5.54 -1.47 -3.28
N GLY A 25 5.73 -0.42 -4.08
CA GLY A 25 4.71 0.09 -5.00
C GLY A 25 4.29 -0.94 -6.05
N ILE A 26 5.24 -1.65 -6.67
CA ILE A 26 4.96 -2.71 -7.64
C ILE A 26 4.12 -3.83 -6.99
N ILE A 27 4.46 -4.24 -5.78
CA ILE A 27 3.71 -5.28 -5.06
C ILE A 27 2.27 -4.82 -4.80
N PHE A 28 2.07 -3.60 -4.33
CA PHE A 28 0.72 -3.06 -4.11
C PHE A 28 -0.08 -2.92 -5.40
N ILE A 29 0.53 -2.49 -6.50
CA ILE A 29 -0.14 -2.44 -7.81
C ILE A 29 -0.63 -3.83 -8.21
N ALA A 30 0.21 -4.85 -8.07
CA ALA A 30 -0.15 -6.23 -8.39
C ALA A 30 -1.35 -6.71 -7.53
N HIS A 31 -1.30 -6.52 -6.21
CA HIS A 31 -2.40 -6.90 -5.31
C HIS A 31 -3.69 -6.11 -5.57
N GLY A 32 -3.59 -4.80 -5.82
CA GLY A 32 -4.73 -3.99 -6.20
C GLY A 32 -5.35 -4.44 -7.52
N SER A 33 -4.51 -4.80 -8.51
CA SER A 33 -4.96 -5.34 -9.79
C SER A 33 -5.70 -6.67 -9.64
N GLN A 34 -5.26 -7.53 -8.73
CA GLN A 34 -5.97 -8.78 -8.42
C GLN A 34 -7.39 -8.51 -7.90
N LYS A 35 -7.54 -7.52 -7.01
CA LYS A 35 -8.84 -7.18 -6.42
C LYS A 35 -9.75 -6.43 -7.39
N LEU A 36 -9.23 -5.45 -8.13
CA LEU A 36 -10.04 -4.62 -9.02
C LEU A 36 -10.39 -5.31 -10.34
N PHE A 37 -9.42 -5.99 -10.94
CA PHE A 37 -9.52 -6.46 -12.33
C PHE A 37 -9.44 -7.99 -12.47
N GLY A 38 -9.16 -8.71 -11.38
CA GLY A 38 -8.93 -10.15 -11.45
C GLY A 38 -7.63 -10.54 -12.14
N ALA A 39 -6.68 -9.60 -12.29
CA ALA A 39 -5.39 -9.87 -12.91
C ALA A 39 -4.54 -10.83 -12.07
N PHE A 40 -3.54 -11.46 -12.67
CA PHE A 40 -2.59 -12.34 -11.99
C PHE A 40 -3.25 -13.45 -11.16
N GLY A 41 -4.33 -14.00 -11.65
CA GLY A 41 -5.09 -15.04 -10.96
C GLY A 41 -5.93 -14.52 -9.77
N GLY A 42 -6.16 -13.23 -9.68
CA GLY A 42 -6.99 -12.61 -8.64
C GLY A 42 -8.48 -12.84 -8.87
N TYR A 43 -9.28 -12.52 -7.84
CA TYR A 43 -10.71 -12.79 -7.83
C TYR A 43 -11.59 -11.65 -8.39
N GLY A 44 -11.00 -10.49 -8.69
CA GLY A 44 -11.77 -9.30 -9.08
C GLY A 44 -12.60 -8.74 -7.92
N LEU A 45 -13.39 -7.71 -8.21
CA LEU A 45 -14.20 -7.04 -7.19
C LEU A 45 -15.27 -7.96 -6.58
N GLU A 46 -15.93 -8.75 -7.40
CA GLU A 46 -17.01 -9.63 -6.94
C GLU A 46 -16.48 -10.73 -6.02
N GLY A 47 -15.49 -11.50 -6.49
CA GLY A 47 -14.91 -12.58 -5.68
C GLY A 47 -14.20 -12.08 -4.43
N THR A 48 -13.47 -10.98 -4.54
CA THR A 48 -12.85 -10.33 -3.37
C THR A 48 -13.92 -9.82 -2.41
N GLY A 49 -15.01 -9.24 -2.92
CA GLY A 49 -16.14 -8.78 -2.11
C GLY A 49 -16.81 -9.91 -1.34
N GLN A 50 -17.03 -11.05 -1.97
CA GLN A 50 -17.58 -12.25 -1.31
C GLN A 50 -16.66 -12.73 -0.19
N TYR A 51 -15.36 -12.75 -0.40
CA TYR A 51 -14.39 -13.10 0.62
C TYR A 51 -14.44 -12.09 1.80
N MET A 52 -14.44 -10.79 1.51
CA MET A 52 -14.54 -9.74 2.53
C MET A 52 -15.79 -9.90 3.39
N GLU A 53 -16.93 -10.16 2.74
CA GLU A 53 -18.21 -10.42 3.41
C GLU A 53 -18.08 -11.62 4.36
N SER A 54 -17.44 -12.71 3.93
CA SER A 54 -17.27 -13.93 4.70
C SER A 54 -16.44 -13.75 5.97
N ILE A 55 -15.56 -12.75 6.01
CA ILE A 55 -14.74 -12.44 7.18
C ILE A 55 -15.26 -11.24 7.99
N GLY A 56 -16.49 -10.80 7.71
CA GLY A 56 -17.17 -9.73 8.47
C GLY A 56 -16.80 -8.30 8.05
N LEU A 57 -16.07 -8.12 6.94
CA LEU A 57 -15.81 -6.81 6.35
C LEU A 57 -16.95 -6.46 5.37
N THR A 58 -18.00 -5.85 5.90
CA THR A 58 -19.25 -5.57 5.17
C THR A 58 -19.49 -4.07 4.97
N PRO A 59 -20.06 -3.63 3.86
CA PRO A 59 -20.42 -4.39 2.65
C PRO A 59 -19.18 -4.87 1.89
N GLY A 60 -19.10 -6.17 1.57
CA GLY A 60 -17.91 -6.80 1.01
C GLY A 60 -17.44 -6.19 -0.31
N TYR A 61 -18.36 -5.90 -1.25
CA TYR A 61 -18.02 -5.28 -2.52
C TYR A 61 -17.40 -3.88 -2.34
N LEU A 62 -17.94 -3.08 -1.43
CA LEU A 62 -17.39 -1.76 -1.11
C LEU A 62 -16.00 -1.88 -0.48
N MET A 63 -15.81 -2.84 0.42
CA MET A 63 -14.50 -3.10 1.03
C MET A 63 -13.47 -3.57 0.00
N ALA A 64 -13.86 -4.39 -0.96
CA ALA A 64 -13.01 -4.82 -2.08
C ALA A 64 -12.63 -3.62 -2.97
N LEU A 65 -13.58 -2.75 -3.29
CA LEU A 65 -13.35 -1.55 -4.09
C LEU A 65 -12.40 -0.58 -3.38
N LEU A 66 -12.63 -0.30 -2.10
CA LEU A 66 -11.79 0.59 -1.30
C LEU A 66 -10.37 0.05 -1.14
N SER A 67 -10.24 -1.23 -0.76
CA SER A 67 -8.93 -1.85 -0.56
C SER A 67 -8.17 -2.01 -1.87
N GLY A 68 -8.82 -2.48 -2.93
CA GLY A 68 -8.21 -2.62 -4.25
C GLY A 68 -7.78 -1.27 -4.84
N SER A 69 -8.60 -0.23 -4.69
CA SER A 69 -8.26 1.13 -5.13
C SER A 69 -7.12 1.72 -4.33
N ALA A 70 -7.11 1.57 -3.01
CA ALA A 70 -6.04 2.03 -2.15
C ALA A 70 -4.70 1.35 -2.51
N GLU A 71 -4.71 0.05 -2.74
CA GLU A 71 -3.51 -0.70 -3.16
C GLU A 71 -3.05 -0.29 -4.56
N PHE A 72 -3.95 -0.23 -5.53
CA PHE A 72 -3.58 0.08 -6.91
C PHE A 72 -3.08 1.52 -7.05
N PHE A 73 -3.89 2.50 -6.68
CA PHE A 73 -3.52 3.91 -6.82
C PHE A 73 -2.47 4.34 -5.80
N GLY A 74 -2.55 3.85 -4.57
CA GLY A 74 -1.51 4.04 -3.56
C GLY A 74 -0.19 3.44 -3.98
N GLY A 75 -0.21 2.24 -4.57
CA GLY A 75 0.96 1.59 -5.14
C GLY A 75 1.60 2.39 -6.28
N VAL A 76 0.79 2.92 -7.21
CA VAL A 76 1.27 3.81 -8.28
C VAL A 76 1.89 5.07 -7.69
N ALA A 77 1.22 5.72 -6.75
CA ALA A 77 1.72 6.93 -6.08
C ALA A 77 3.07 6.67 -5.40
N VAL A 78 3.19 5.57 -4.67
CA VAL A 78 4.44 5.16 -4.01
C VAL A 78 5.50 4.81 -5.05
N LEU A 79 5.17 4.10 -6.13
CA LEU A 79 6.12 3.72 -7.19
C LEU A 79 6.78 4.94 -7.85
N ILE A 80 6.00 5.93 -8.23
CA ILE A 80 6.54 7.15 -8.87
C ILE A 80 7.02 8.20 -7.86
N GLY A 81 6.67 8.02 -6.59
CA GLY A 81 6.99 8.97 -5.52
C GLY A 81 6.20 10.27 -5.63
N LEU A 82 4.92 10.17 -5.95
CA LEU A 82 3.96 11.29 -5.95
C LEU A 82 3.04 11.18 -4.75
N LEU A 83 2.98 12.23 -3.92
CA LEU A 83 2.24 12.20 -2.65
C LEU A 83 2.58 10.95 -1.82
N ALA A 84 3.88 10.60 -1.79
CA ALA A 84 4.33 9.33 -1.24
C ALA A 84 3.96 9.15 0.23
N ARG A 85 4.03 10.21 1.05
CA ARG A 85 3.63 10.15 2.47
C ARG A 85 2.14 9.90 2.67
N PRO A 86 1.21 10.66 2.07
CA PRO A 86 -0.21 10.34 2.16
C PRO A 86 -0.56 8.95 1.65
N ALA A 87 0.01 8.54 0.51
CA ALA A 87 -0.19 7.21 -0.03
C ALA A 87 0.29 6.13 0.95
N ALA A 88 1.49 6.28 1.52
CA ALA A 88 2.02 5.37 2.53
C ALA A 88 1.11 5.31 3.76
N ALA A 89 0.56 6.42 4.24
CA ALA A 89 -0.37 6.44 5.37
C ALA A 89 -1.63 5.61 5.09
N VAL A 90 -2.21 5.73 3.91
CA VAL A 90 -3.37 4.91 3.49
C VAL A 90 -3.00 3.43 3.43
N LEU A 91 -1.85 3.09 2.86
CA LEU A 91 -1.37 1.71 2.77
C LEU A 91 -1.06 1.11 4.15
N ILE A 92 -0.52 1.89 5.08
CA ILE A 92 -0.32 1.48 6.47
C ILE A 92 -1.64 1.09 7.14
N LEU A 93 -2.67 1.93 6.99
CA LEU A 93 -4.00 1.64 7.53
C LEU A 93 -4.57 0.35 6.93
N LEU A 94 -4.49 0.20 5.61
CA LEU A 94 -4.94 -1.00 4.91
C LEU A 94 -4.22 -2.26 5.38
N LEU A 95 -2.90 -2.20 5.53
CA LEU A 95 -2.10 -3.32 6.03
C LEU A 95 -2.44 -3.68 7.48
N ALA A 96 -2.68 -2.69 8.33
CA ALA A 96 -3.11 -2.92 9.70
C ALA A 96 -4.45 -3.68 9.72
N VAL A 97 -5.42 -3.26 8.92
CA VAL A 97 -6.70 -3.97 8.78
C VAL A 97 -6.49 -5.40 8.27
N ALA A 98 -5.66 -5.60 7.24
CA ALA A 98 -5.37 -6.93 6.71
C ALA A 98 -4.70 -7.84 7.75
N ILE A 99 -3.72 -7.33 8.50
CA ILE A 99 -3.04 -8.09 9.55
C ILE A 99 -4.05 -8.53 10.61
N PHE A 100 -4.81 -7.62 11.16
CA PHE A 100 -5.72 -7.93 12.28
C PHE A 100 -6.98 -8.71 11.85
N SER A 101 -7.48 -8.50 10.62
CA SER A 101 -8.70 -9.18 10.15
C SER A 101 -8.43 -10.55 9.54
N VAL A 102 -7.24 -10.79 8.96
CA VAL A 102 -6.97 -11.99 8.17
C VAL A 102 -5.81 -12.80 8.73
N HIS A 103 -4.68 -12.15 9.03
CA HIS A 103 -3.40 -12.86 9.20
C HIS A 103 -2.98 -13.11 10.65
N ILE A 104 -3.41 -12.28 11.60
CA ILE A 104 -2.88 -12.31 12.97
C ILE A 104 -3.08 -13.65 13.67
N SER A 105 -4.24 -14.28 13.46
CA SER A 105 -4.57 -15.58 14.06
C SER A 105 -3.79 -16.75 13.46
N ASN A 106 -3.17 -16.56 12.31
CA ASN A 106 -2.40 -17.59 11.59
C ASN A 106 -0.91 -17.60 11.98
N GLY A 107 -0.48 -16.73 12.88
CA GLY A 107 0.92 -16.60 13.28
C GLY A 107 1.77 -15.84 12.27
N LEU A 108 3.09 -15.98 12.38
CA LEU A 108 4.05 -15.20 11.61
C LEU A 108 4.17 -15.67 10.15
N PHE A 109 4.28 -16.98 9.91
CA PHE A 109 4.78 -17.51 8.65
C PHE A 109 3.74 -17.55 7.52
N MET A 110 4.16 -17.13 6.32
CA MET A 110 3.35 -17.16 5.10
C MET A 110 2.90 -18.57 4.70
N SER A 111 3.67 -19.60 5.05
CA SER A 111 3.28 -21.00 4.83
C SER A 111 1.94 -21.35 5.48
N ASN A 112 1.56 -20.63 6.52
CA ASN A 112 0.28 -20.75 7.23
C ASN A 112 -0.62 -19.51 7.05
N ASN A 113 -0.45 -18.77 5.97
CA ASN A 113 -1.14 -17.51 5.71
C ASN A 113 -0.96 -16.48 6.85
N GLY A 114 0.22 -16.47 7.47
CA GLY A 114 0.58 -15.57 8.57
C GLY A 114 0.88 -14.15 8.10
N TYR A 115 1.24 -13.30 9.04
CA TYR A 115 1.34 -11.86 8.81
C TYR A 115 2.72 -11.36 8.37
N GLU A 116 3.74 -12.22 8.18
CA GLU A 116 5.13 -11.75 7.92
C GLU A 116 5.25 -10.88 6.66
N PHE A 117 4.56 -11.25 5.57
CA PHE A 117 4.60 -10.48 4.34
C PHE A 117 3.93 -9.11 4.49
N ALA A 118 2.74 -9.07 5.08
CA ALA A 118 2.04 -7.82 5.36
C ALA A 118 2.84 -6.93 6.34
N LEU A 119 3.51 -7.54 7.31
CA LEU A 119 4.39 -6.83 8.26
C LEU A 119 5.61 -6.21 7.55
N ALA A 120 6.23 -6.94 6.62
CA ALA A 120 7.35 -6.41 5.83
C ALA A 120 6.93 -5.22 4.96
N LEU A 121 5.77 -5.30 4.31
CA LEU A 121 5.19 -4.19 3.56
C LEU A 121 4.82 -3.01 4.46
N LEU A 122 4.33 -3.29 5.66
CA LEU A 122 4.04 -2.26 6.67
C LEU A 122 5.31 -1.51 7.07
N GLY A 123 6.40 -2.21 7.35
CA GLY A 123 7.70 -1.62 7.64
C GLY A 123 8.21 -0.74 6.50
N GLY A 124 8.11 -1.21 5.27
CA GLY A 124 8.46 -0.43 4.08
C GLY A 124 7.60 0.82 3.91
N SER A 125 6.30 0.71 4.14
CA SER A 125 5.37 1.85 4.07
C SER A 125 5.62 2.87 5.17
N ILE A 126 5.94 2.43 6.39
CA ILE A 126 6.34 3.32 7.51
C ILE A 126 7.63 4.07 7.17
N ALA A 127 8.61 3.41 6.57
CA ALA A 127 9.84 4.06 6.13
C ALA A 127 9.56 5.17 5.10
N VAL A 128 8.66 4.93 4.13
CA VAL A 128 8.24 5.95 3.16
C VAL A 128 7.50 7.11 3.86
N LEU A 129 6.65 6.81 4.83
CA LEU A 129 5.93 7.84 5.59
C LEU A 129 6.90 8.78 6.33
N ILE A 130 7.91 8.23 6.98
CA ILE A 130 8.88 8.99 7.79
C ILE A 130 9.83 9.80 6.89
N GLU A 131 10.47 9.12 5.94
CA GLU A 131 11.57 9.68 5.16
C GLU A 131 11.10 10.40 3.88
N GLY A 132 9.91 10.09 3.39
CA GLY A 132 9.39 10.61 2.11
C GLY A 132 9.76 9.71 0.93
N ALA A 133 9.70 10.29 -0.28
CA ALA A 133 9.77 9.51 -1.51
C ALA A 133 11.18 9.12 -1.97
N GLY A 134 12.23 9.65 -1.34
CA GLY A 134 13.61 9.40 -1.75
C GLY A 134 14.08 10.27 -2.92
N LYS A 135 15.25 9.92 -3.45
CA LYS A 135 16.01 10.83 -4.32
C LYS A 135 15.42 10.94 -5.73
N LEU A 136 14.91 9.87 -6.30
CA LEU A 136 14.26 9.86 -7.61
C LEU A 136 12.74 9.80 -7.43
N SER A 137 12.10 10.94 -7.28
CA SER A 137 10.66 11.03 -7.03
C SER A 137 10.05 12.29 -7.62
N VAL A 138 8.76 12.21 -7.96
CA VAL A 138 7.98 13.35 -8.42
C VAL A 138 7.85 14.40 -7.30
N ASP A 139 7.63 13.97 -6.06
CA ASP A 139 7.57 14.85 -4.88
C ASP A 139 8.81 15.74 -4.77
N ARG A 140 9.99 15.16 -5.01
CA ARG A 140 11.24 15.92 -4.94
C ARG A 140 11.35 16.96 -6.05
N VAL A 141 10.86 16.65 -7.25
CA VAL A 141 10.85 17.59 -8.37
C VAL A 141 9.92 18.77 -8.06
N ILE A 142 8.74 18.48 -7.51
CA ILE A 142 7.74 19.51 -7.18
C ILE A 142 8.20 20.37 -5.98
N ALA A 143 8.89 19.76 -5.00
CA ALA A 143 9.30 20.43 -3.76
C ALA A 143 10.56 21.32 -3.91
N ARG A 144 11.25 21.28 -5.07
CA ARG A 144 12.38 22.17 -5.39
C ARG A 144 11.91 23.57 -5.67
#